data_343cd4c3e6262775231899342bae234c
#
_entry.id   343cd4c3e6262775231899342bae234c
#
_cell.length_a   1.000
_cell.length_b   1.000
_cell.length_c   1.000
_cell.angle_alpha   90.00
_cell.angle_beta   90.00
_cell.angle_gamma   90.00
#
_symmetry.space_group_name_H-M   'P 1'
#
loop_
_entity.id
_entity.type
_entity.pdbx_description
1 polymer ?
#
loop_
_entity_poly.entity_id
_entity_poly.type
_entity_poly.pdbx_seq_one_letter_code
_entity_poly.pdbx_strand_id
1 'polypeptide(L)'
;WVRTPLLPTNLGARRTNLTLRDAQSINTRWSPLLGYFPNSPWGTLSITNNYSKSLERREATGTTSRSLSLTMPDLILSMNQLERIFGTYRWMSSASLNSKYSLRKRLNYEVDESRDINLGGDLHFVIKQVYDMTLSYDESKGTTKNFVTRLTTRQDKRQSGSAGMGFNWRIWRVNTKFDFSQSRGYDALGRISQDSKVMSPSIGLRGDFNLPAGLRLPFSGKRLTFTNRVILSSSLKLDRQSSQLNVEQTNTDNWNWNLNGDFQIGQNLRASLGSSFQLFKNRVLKDQDYYIYGLNTQVIFQF
;
A
#
# COMPACT_ATOMS: atom_id res chain seq x y z
N TRP A 1 9.04 -29.77 -6.85
CA TRP A 1 10.42 -29.57 -7.27
C TRP A 1 10.44 -29.32 -8.76
N VAL A 2 10.72 -28.08 -9.20
CA VAL A 2 10.94 -27.78 -10.62
C VAL A 2 12.44 -27.55 -10.78
N ARG A 3 13.17 -28.54 -11.26
CA ARG A 3 14.52 -28.33 -11.79
C ARG A 3 14.39 -27.89 -13.24
N THR A 4 14.80 -26.68 -13.55
CA THR A 4 15.00 -26.26 -14.94
C THR A 4 16.20 -27.03 -15.49
N PRO A 5 16.04 -27.82 -16.58
CA PRO A 5 17.14 -28.58 -17.14
C PRO A 5 18.24 -27.63 -17.65
N LEU A 6 19.48 -28.02 -17.41
CA LEU A 6 20.65 -27.37 -18.00
C LEU A 6 20.56 -27.50 -19.52
N LEU A 7 20.38 -26.40 -20.22
CA LEU A 7 20.41 -26.38 -21.69
C LEU A 7 21.78 -26.80 -22.23
N PRO A 8 21.84 -27.63 -23.30
CA PRO A 8 23.09 -28.07 -23.85
C PRO A 8 23.92 -26.89 -24.40
N THR A 9 25.19 -26.93 -24.11
CA THR A 9 26.16 -25.91 -24.48
C THR A 9 26.47 -25.97 -25.97
N ASN A 10 26.05 -25.00 -26.76
CA ASN A 10 26.63 -24.76 -28.07
C ASN A 10 28.04 -24.20 -27.90
N LEU A 11 29.03 -25.04 -28.20
CA LEU A 11 30.45 -24.75 -28.21
C LEU A 11 30.79 -23.82 -29.40
N GLY A 12 30.75 -22.53 -29.23
CA GLY A 12 31.21 -21.63 -30.28
C GLY A 12 30.89 -20.14 -30.14
N ALA A 13 29.83 -19.77 -29.45
CA ALA A 13 29.53 -18.38 -29.21
C ALA A 13 30.22 -17.92 -27.90
N ARG A 14 31.05 -16.89 -27.97
CA ARG A 14 31.53 -16.18 -26.74
C ARG A 14 30.31 -15.71 -25.96
N ARG A 15 29.97 -16.43 -24.91
CA ARG A 15 28.89 -16.05 -24.02
C ARG A 15 29.29 -14.78 -23.29
N THR A 16 28.64 -13.68 -23.57
CA THR A 16 28.88 -12.41 -22.89
C THR A 16 28.22 -12.35 -21.52
N ASN A 17 27.09 -13.06 -21.35
CA ASN A 17 26.36 -13.12 -20.07
C ASN A 17 25.66 -14.47 -19.91
N LEU A 18 25.85 -15.13 -18.79
CA LEU A 18 25.13 -16.33 -18.38
C LEU A 18 24.51 -16.12 -17.01
N THR A 19 23.21 -16.34 -16.87
CA THR A 19 22.53 -16.35 -15.58
C THR A 19 21.93 -17.74 -15.34
N LEU A 20 22.39 -18.39 -14.28
CA LEU A 20 21.84 -19.65 -13.78
C LEU A 20 21.06 -19.37 -12.51
N ARG A 21 19.83 -19.85 -12.44
CA ARG A 21 18.96 -19.67 -11.26
C ARG A 21 18.37 -21.01 -10.86
N ASP A 22 18.55 -21.35 -9.59
CA ASP A 22 17.87 -22.44 -8.91
C ASP A 22 16.92 -21.86 -7.86
N ALA A 23 15.64 -22.19 -7.95
CA ALA A 23 14.62 -21.66 -7.05
C ALA A 23 13.76 -22.78 -6.49
N GLN A 24 13.56 -22.75 -5.19
CA GLN A 24 12.74 -23.69 -4.45
C GLN A 24 11.74 -22.92 -3.60
N SER A 25 10.48 -23.36 -3.58
CA SER A 25 9.45 -22.78 -2.73
C SER A 25 8.55 -23.87 -2.16
N ILE A 26 8.16 -23.71 -0.91
CA ILE A 26 7.21 -24.56 -0.22
C ILE A 26 6.19 -23.65 0.44
N ASN A 27 4.93 -23.93 0.19
CA ASN A 27 3.81 -23.25 0.84
C ASN A 27 3.06 -24.30 1.67
N THR A 28 2.84 -24.02 2.93
CA THR A 28 2.06 -24.85 3.83
C THR A 28 0.99 -24.01 4.50
N ARG A 29 -0.24 -24.52 4.51
CA ARG A 29 -1.36 -23.90 5.23
C ARG A 29 -1.89 -24.89 6.25
N TRP A 30 -2.07 -24.40 7.46
CA TRP A 30 -2.55 -25.16 8.57
C TRP A 30 -3.65 -24.42 9.33
N SER A 31 -4.73 -25.11 9.67
CA SER A 31 -5.84 -24.58 10.46
C SER A 31 -5.94 -25.43 11.74
N PRO A 32 -5.15 -25.09 12.79
CA PRO A 32 -4.94 -25.96 13.94
C PRO A 32 -6.20 -26.28 14.74
N LEU A 33 -7.15 -25.37 14.74
CA LEU A 33 -8.35 -25.44 15.57
C LEU A 33 -9.61 -25.87 14.79
N LEU A 34 -9.52 -26.03 13.46
CA LEU A 34 -10.66 -26.37 12.63
C LEU A 34 -11.27 -27.75 13.01
N GLY A 35 -10.44 -28.75 13.32
CA GLY A 35 -10.88 -30.09 13.72
C GLY A 35 -11.56 -30.13 15.08
N TYR A 36 -11.20 -29.24 16.00
CA TYR A 36 -11.76 -29.19 17.35
C TYR A 36 -12.96 -28.24 17.46
N PHE A 37 -13.00 -27.18 16.67
CA PHE A 37 -14.00 -26.11 16.75
C PHE A 37 -14.52 -25.72 15.36
N PRO A 38 -15.10 -26.65 14.57
CA PRO A 38 -15.45 -26.40 13.16
C PRO A 38 -16.49 -25.26 12.99
N ASN A 39 -17.40 -25.12 13.96
CA ASN A 39 -18.48 -24.11 13.95
C ASN A 39 -18.20 -22.92 14.85
N SER A 40 -16.98 -22.79 15.36
CA SER A 40 -16.56 -21.69 16.23
C SER A 40 -15.64 -20.72 15.48
N PRO A 41 -15.60 -19.46 15.89
CA PRO A 41 -14.64 -18.48 15.36
C PRO A 41 -13.18 -18.96 15.44
N TRP A 42 -12.84 -19.75 16.46
CA TRP A 42 -11.52 -20.36 16.62
C TRP A 42 -11.14 -21.30 15.46
N GLY A 43 -12.12 -21.94 14.84
CA GLY A 43 -11.91 -22.76 13.64
C GLY A 43 -11.47 -21.95 12.42
N THR A 44 -11.69 -20.63 12.42
CA THR A 44 -11.25 -19.77 11.31
C THR A 44 -9.77 -19.40 11.36
N LEU A 45 -9.07 -19.74 12.46
CA LEU A 45 -7.63 -19.49 12.58
C LEU A 45 -6.87 -20.30 11.53
N SER A 46 -6.16 -19.61 10.66
CA SER A 46 -5.27 -20.24 9.69
C SER A 46 -3.87 -19.66 9.79
N ILE A 47 -2.88 -20.53 9.69
CA ILE A 47 -1.47 -20.19 9.68
C ILE A 47 -0.91 -20.66 8.34
N THR A 48 -0.41 -19.74 7.54
CA THR A 48 0.29 -20.05 6.29
C THR A 48 1.77 -19.80 6.50
N ASN A 49 2.60 -20.73 6.14
CA ASN A 49 4.05 -20.59 6.15
C ASN A 49 4.59 -20.80 4.75
N ASN A 50 5.29 -19.79 4.25
CA ASN A 50 5.96 -19.83 2.97
C ASN A 50 7.47 -19.95 3.21
N TYR A 51 8.08 -20.87 2.52
CA TYR A 51 9.52 -20.98 2.41
C TYR A 51 9.94 -20.71 0.99
N SER A 52 10.94 -19.87 0.79
CA SER A 52 11.55 -19.70 -0.52
C SER A 52 13.06 -19.58 -0.42
N LYS A 53 13.74 -20.28 -1.33
CA LYS A 53 15.18 -20.24 -1.50
C LYS A 53 15.49 -20.05 -2.97
N SER A 54 16.37 -19.11 -3.30
CA SER A 54 16.82 -18.88 -4.67
C SER A 54 18.32 -18.67 -4.67
N LEU A 55 19.02 -19.47 -5.46
CA LEU A 55 20.44 -19.34 -5.74
C LEU A 55 20.58 -18.82 -7.18
N GLU A 56 21.31 -17.73 -7.35
CA GLU A 56 21.58 -17.14 -8.65
C GLU A 56 23.07 -17.00 -8.85
N ARG A 57 23.54 -17.45 -10.00
CA ARG A 57 24.93 -17.29 -10.44
C ARG A 57 24.89 -16.54 -11.77
N ARG A 58 25.56 -15.41 -11.80
CA ARG A 58 25.74 -14.61 -13.03
C ARG A 58 27.21 -14.65 -13.42
N GLU A 59 27.45 -14.97 -14.66
CA GLU A 59 28.75 -14.91 -15.29
C GLU A 59 28.68 -13.83 -16.37
N ALA A 60 29.42 -12.75 -16.17
CA ALA A 60 29.64 -11.70 -17.15
C ALA A 60 31.13 -11.63 -17.50
N THR A 61 31.49 -11.07 -18.63
CA THR A 61 32.86 -11.02 -19.14
C THR A 61 33.89 -10.69 -18.04
N GLY A 62 34.61 -11.72 -17.56
CA GLY A 62 35.66 -11.59 -16.53
C GLY A 62 35.19 -11.53 -15.08
N THR A 63 33.89 -11.58 -14.80
CA THR A 63 33.37 -11.55 -13.44
C THR A 63 32.31 -12.62 -13.19
N THR A 64 32.36 -13.26 -12.03
CA THR A 64 31.33 -14.19 -11.56
C THR A 64 30.73 -13.65 -10.28
N SER A 65 29.41 -13.46 -10.24
CA SER A 65 28.70 -13.11 -9.02
C SER A 65 27.77 -14.23 -8.61
N ARG A 66 27.67 -14.47 -7.32
CA ARG A 66 26.77 -15.47 -6.73
C ARG A 66 25.91 -14.80 -5.67
N SER A 67 24.61 -15.03 -5.71
CA SER A 67 23.69 -14.58 -4.67
C SER A 67 22.78 -15.70 -4.20
N LEU A 68 22.55 -15.74 -2.90
CA LEU A 68 21.58 -16.63 -2.24
C LEU A 68 20.52 -15.73 -1.60
N SER A 69 19.27 -15.97 -1.90
CA SER A 69 18.13 -15.36 -1.21
C SER A 69 17.34 -16.46 -0.51
N LEU A 70 17.12 -16.28 0.79
CA LEU A 70 16.36 -17.17 1.62
C LEU A 70 15.28 -16.37 2.34
N THR A 71 14.03 -16.80 2.25
CA THR A 71 12.92 -16.26 3.05
C THR A 71 12.40 -17.39 3.92
N MET A 72 12.61 -17.26 5.23
CA MET A 72 12.19 -18.24 6.24
C MET A 72 12.37 -17.67 7.65
N PRO A 73 11.32 -17.68 8.49
CA PRO A 73 9.94 -17.99 8.15
C PRO A 73 9.26 -16.85 7.39
N ASP A 74 8.21 -17.17 6.64
CA ASP A 74 7.24 -16.20 6.10
C ASP A 74 5.86 -16.67 6.54
N LEU A 75 5.43 -16.18 7.70
CA LEU A 75 4.24 -16.60 8.40
C LEU A 75 3.13 -15.59 8.16
N ILE A 76 1.96 -16.09 7.78
CA ILE A 76 0.73 -15.31 7.72
C ILE A 76 -0.29 -15.98 8.64
N LEU A 77 -0.76 -15.24 9.63
CA LEU A 77 -1.82 -15.64 10.53
C LEU A 77 -3.08 -14.88 10.15
N SER A 78 -4.16 -15.59 9.86
CA SER A 78 -5.46 -15.02 9.54
C SER A 78 -6.53 -15.57 10.45
N MET A 79 -7.39 -14.69 10.92
CA MET A 79 -8.52 -15.03 11.79
C MET A 79 -9.73 -14.19 11.46
N ASN A 80 -10.87 -14.81 11.29
CA ASN A 80 -12.14 -14.17 11.01
C ASN A 80 -13.13 -14.35 12.16
N GLN A 81 -14.24 -13.61 12.14
CA GLN A 81 -15.30 -13.70 13.15
C GLN A 81 -14.84 -13.37 14.57
N LEU A 82 -13.89 -12.42 14.69
CA LEU A 82 -13.39 -11.98 16.00
C LEU A 82 -14.50 -11.39 16.90
N GLU A 83 -15.54 -10.82 16.30
CA GLU A 83 -16.71 -10.28 17.00
C GLU A 83 -17.40 -11.33 17.89
N ARG A 84 -17.35 -12.60 17.49
CA ARG A 84 -17.92 -13.71 18.28
C ARG A 84 -17.01 -14.12 19.43
N ILE A 85 -15.70 -14.00 19.27
CA ILE A 85 -14.73 -14.33 20.33
C ILE A 85 -14.83 -13.33 21.47
N PHE A 86 -14.89 -12.04 21.14
CA PHE A 86 -14.95 -10.98 22.13
C PHE A 86 -16.38 -10.71 22.64
N GLY A 87 -17.39 -11.46 22.15
CA GLY A 87 -18.80 -11.25 22.52
C GLY A 87 -19.39 -9.93 22.04
N THR A 88 -18.75 -9.30 21.05
CA THR A 88 -19.11 -7.97 20.52
C THR A 88 -20.10 -8.03 19.36
N TYR A 89 -20.63 -9.20 19.05
CA TYR A 89 -21.55 -9.44 17.92
C TYR A 89 -22.82 -8.56 17.94
N ARG A 90 -23.20 -7.98 19.09
CA ARG A 90 -24.37 -7.09 19.20
C ARG A 90 -24.17 -5.76 18.48
N TRP A 91 -22.95 -5.27 18.40
CA TRP A 91 -22.63 -3.98 17.80
C TRP A 91 -21.59 -4.07 16.68
N MET A 92 -20.85 -5.15 16.59
CA MET A 92 -19.86 -5.43 15.55
C MET A 92 -20.38 -6.56 14.65
N SER A 93 -20.55 -6.28 13.35
CA SER A 93 -21.14 -7.21 12.39
C SER A 93 -20.12 -8.20 11.84
N SER A 94 -18.87 -7.80 11.74
CA SER A 94 -17.76 -8.64 11.33
C SER A 94 -16.43 -8.06 11.81
N ALA A 95 -15.48 -8.93 12.12
CA ALA A 95 -14.11 -8.54 12.39
C ALA A 95 -13.15 -9.62 11.91
N SER A 96 -12.04 -9.18 11.30
CA SER A 96 -10.97 -10.06 10.85
C SER A 96 -9.61 -9.45 11.17
N LEU A 97 -8.66 -10.31 11.46
CA LEU A 97 -7.27 -9.99 11.74
C LEU A 97 -6.38 -10.77 10.78
N ASN A 98 -5.47 -10.09 10.12
CA ASN A 98 -4.36 -10.71 9.43
C ASN A 98 -3.07 -10.19 10.05
N SER A 99 -2.12 -11.06 10.28
CA SER A 99 -0.78 -10.69 10.76
C SER A 99 0.26 -11.41 9.91
N LYS A 100 1.33 -10.71 9.60
CA LYS A 100 2.43 -11.22 8.78
C LYS A 100 3.74 -11.03 9.50
N TYR A 101 4.55 -12.07 9.47
CA TYR A 101 5.94 -12.03 9.92
C TYR A 101 6.82 -12.69 8.87
N SER A 102 7.84 -12.01 8.37
CA SER A 102 8.80 -12.62 7.45
C SER A 102 10.23 -12.22 7.78
N LEU A 103 11.11 -13.19 7.63
CA LEU A 103 12.55 -13.03 7.71
C LEU A 103 13.17 -13.40 6.37
N ARG A 104 13.79 -12.40 5.73
CA ARG A 104 14.53 -12.58 4.49
C ARG A 104 16.01 -12.38 4.72
N LYS A 105 16.79 -13.32 4.26
CA LYS A 105 18.24 -13.24 4.24
C LYS A 105 18.73 -13.29 2.80
N ARG A 106 19.56 -12.33 2.41
CA ARG A 106 20.24 -12.31 1.11
C ARG A 106 21.74 -12.31 1.37
N LEU A 107 22.43 -13.17 0.67
CA LEU A 107 23.87 -13.28 0.70
C LEU A 107 24.41 -13.07 -0.70
N ASN A 108 25.11 -11.97 -0.92
CA ASN A 108 25.92 -11.73 -2.11
C ASN A 108 27.34 -12.13 -1.76
N TYR A 109 27.79 -13.27 -2.28
CA TYR A 109 29.10 -13.81 -1.92
C TYR A 109 30.20 -12.80 -2.25
N GLU A 110 31.14 -12.63 -1.31
CA GLU A 110 32.29 -11.70 -1.38
C GLU A 110 31.93 -10.21 -1.32
N VAL A 111 30.66 -9.84 -1.28
CA VAL A 111 30.21 -8.45 -1.25
C VAL A 111 29.53 -8.12 0.07
N ASP A 112 28.31 -8.61 0.27
CA ASP A 112 27.50 -8.26 1.43
C ASP A 112 26.55 -9.37 1.86
N GLU A 113 26.07 -9.26 3.09
CA GLU A 113 24.98 -10.02 3.65
C GLU A 113 23.90 -9.06 4.12
N SER A 114 22.68 -9.20 3.62
CA SER A 114 21.54 -8.44 4.11
C SER A 114 20.54 -9.33 4.81
N ARG A 115 19.93 -8.79 5.86
CA ARG A 115 18.85 -9.41 6.62
C ARG A 115 17.71 -8.42 6.78
N ASP A 116 16.53 -8.81 6.32
CA ASP A 116 15.32 -8.03 6.42
C ASP A 116 14.29 -8.78 7.28
N ILE A 117 13.74 -8.09 8.26
CA ILE A 117 12.66 -8.57 9.12
C ILE A 117 11.45 -7.70 8.83
N ASN A 118 10.34 -8.31 8.48
CA ASN A 118 9.07 -7.60 8.27
C ASN A 118 8.04 -8.15 9.25
N LEU A 119 7.38 -7.24 9.94
CA LEU A 119 6.23 -7.50 10.81
C LEU A 119 5.09 -6.60 10.34
N GLY A 120 3.92 -7.17 10.12
CA GLY A 120 2.76 -6.40 9.73
C GLY A 120 1.48 -7.02 10.22
N GLY A 121 0.42 -6.23 10.22
CA GLY A 121 -0.90 -6.71 10.54
C GLY A 121 -1.97 -5.71 10.13
N ASP A 122 -3.12 -6.24 9.78
CA ASP A 122 -4.32 -5.47 9.49
C ASP A 122 -5.51 -6.03 10.27
N LEU A 123 -6.28 -5.10 10.81
CA LEU A 123 -7.53 -5.35 11.47
C LEU A 123 -8.63 -4.64 10.68
N HIS A 124 -9.62 -5.40 10.25
CA HIS A 124 -10.81 -4.89 9.59
C HIS A 124 -12.03 -5.24 10.42
N PHE A 125 -12.93 -4.29 10.61
CA PHE A 125 -14.17 -4.53 11.33
C PHE A 125 -15.30 -3.61 10.88
N VAL A 126 -16.50 -4.12 10.92
CA VAL A 126 -17.73 -3.43 10.54
C VAL A 126 -18.63 -3.27 11.76
N ILE A 127 -18.99 -2.02 12.09
CA ILE A 127 -19.87 -1.71 13.21
C ILE A 127 -21.27 -1.45 12.68
N LYS A 128 -22.25 -2.15 13.24
CA LYS A 128 -23.70 -2.01 12.95
C LYS A 128 -24.02 -2.02 11.44
N GLN A 129 -23.18 -2.69 10.63
CA GLN A 129 -23.30 -2.73 9.16
C GLN A 129 -23.21 -1.34 8.48
N VAL A 130 -22.80 -0.32 9.21
CA VAL A 130 -22.77 1.08 8.75
C VAL A 130 -21.33 1.57 8.63
N TYR A 131 -20.51 1.33 9.65
CA TYR A 131 -19.15 1.83 9.71
C TYR A 131 -18.19 0.71 9.37
N ASP A 132 -17.45 0.89 8.29
CA ASP A 132 -16.37 0.02 7.82
C ASP A 132 -15.03 0.62 8.28
N MET A 133 -14.30 -0.07 9.12
CA MET A 133 -13.06 0.43 9.72
C MET A 133 -11.91 -0.52 9.42
N THR A 134 -10.79 0.08 9.05
CA THR A 134 -9.53 -0.64 8.79
C THR A 134 -8.40 -0.01 9.58
N LEU A 135 -7.59 -0.84 10.22
CA LEU A 135 -6.36 -0.44 10.88
C LEU A 135 -5.23 -1.32 10.33
N SER A 136 -4.15 -0.73 9.91
CA SER A 136 -2.97 -1.51 9.50
C SER A 136 -1.69 -0.94 10.11
N TYR A 137 -0.75 -1.81 10.34
CA TYR A 137 0.58 -1.46 10.79
C TYR A 137 1.60 -2.40 10.17
N ASP A 138 2.69 -1.83 9.66
CA ASP A 138 3.82 -2.56 9.12
C ASP A 138 5.13 -1.98 9.65
N GLU A 139 6.02 -2.85 10.05
CA GLU A 139 7.39 -2.52 10.44
C GLU A 139 8.37 -3.40 9.67
N SER A 140 9.38 -2.78 9.09
CA SER A 140 10.50 -3.51 8.49
C SER A 140 11.84 -3.00 9.03
N LYS A 141 12.74 -3.94 9.28
CA LYS A 141 14.13 -3.68 9.69
C LYS A 141 15.06 -4.39 8.74
N GLY A 142 15.90 -3.63 8.05
CA GLY A 142 16.96 -4.11 7.18
C GLY A 142 18.34 -3.88 7.83
N THR A 143 19.22 -4.86 7.72
CA THR A 143 20.61 -4.75 8.14
C THR A 143 21.48 -5.32 7.04
N THR A 144 22.46 -4.53 6.59
CA THR A 144 23.47 -4.97 5.62
C THR A 144 24.85 -4.96 6.27
N LYS A 145 25.57 -6.05 6.09
CA LYS A 145 26.93 -6.24 6.59
C LYS A 145 27.87 -6.53 5.43
N ASN A 146 29.07 -6.03 5.51
CA ASN A 146 30.12 -6.43 4.57
C ASN A 146 30.43 -7.92 4.75
N PHE A 147 30.57 -8.66 3.66
CA PHE A 147 30.74 -10.11 3.70
C PHE A 147 32.07 -10.52 4.35
N VAL A 148 33.16 -9.79 4.07
CA VAL A 148 34.51 -10.11 4.54
C VAL A 148 34.74 -9.63 5.97
N THR A 149 34.48 -8.34 6.21
CA THR A 149 34.77 -7.72 7.51
C THR A 149 33.71 -8.01 8.58
N ARG A 150 32.52 -8.46 8.17
CA ARG A 150 31.33 -8.65 9.04
C ARG A 150 30.84 -7.39 9.74
N LEU A 151 31.39 -6.23 9.39
CA LEU A 151 30.95 -4.96 9.93
C LEU A 151 29.63 -4.55 9.30
N THR A 152 28.75 -3.98 10.11
CA THR A 152 27.49 -3.41 9.61
C THR A 152 27.80 -2.17 8.78
N THR A 153 27.34 -2.17 7.54
CA THR A 153 27.52 -1.04 6.62
C THR A 153 26.28 -0.14 6.57
N ARG A 154 25.09 -0.72 6.79
CA ARG A 154 23.85 0.00 6.74
C ARG A 154 22.77 -0.68 7.58
N GLN A 155 21.94 0.13 8.21
CA GLN A 155 20.70 -0.31 8.84
C GLN A 155 19.56 0.59 8.39
N ASP A 156 18.41 -0.02 8.10
CA ASP A 156 17.20 0.69 7.73
C ASP A 156 16.05 0.23 8.63
N LYS A 157 15.25 1.17 9.08
CA LYS A 157 14.00 0.90 9.78
C LYS A 157 12.87 1.66 9.09
N ARG A 158 11.82 0.95 8.71
CA ARG A 158 10.61 1.54 8.16
C ARG A 158 9.43 1.14 9.01
N GLN A 159 8.56 2.08 9.25
CA GLN A 159 7.30 1.89 9.96
C GLN A 159 6.22 2.59 9.16
N SER A 160 5.09 1.93 8.97
CA SER A 160 3.92 2.54 8.35
C SER A 160 2.67 2.03 9.04
N GLY A 161 1.66 2.86 9.05
CA GLY A 161 0.36 2.51 9.57
C GLY A 161 -0.72 3.28 8.85
N SER A 162 -1.89 2.70 8.78
CA SER A 162 -3.07 3.39 8.28
C SER A 162 -4.28 3.13 9.18
N ALA A 163 -5.12 4.14 9.31
CA ALA A 163 -6.44 4.02 9.92
C ALA A 163 -7.46 4.58 8.93
N GLY A 164 -8.44 3.78 8.57
CA GLY A 164 -9.50 4.17 7.65
C GLY A 164 -10.87 3.94 8.25
N MET A 165 -11.83 4.80 7.90
CA MET A 165 -13.23 4.63 8.24
C MET A 165 -14.09 5.05 7.06
N GLY A 166 -14.99 4.16 6.66
CA GLY A 166 -16.02 4.41 5.65
C GLY A 166 -17.41 4.29 6.26
N PHE A 167 -18.34 5.16 5.89
CA PHE A 167 -19.73 5.03 6.27
C PHE A 167 -20.66 5.72 5.27
N ASN A 168 -21.89 5.28 5.24
CA ASN A 168 -22.93 5.88 4.43
C ASN A 168 -23.77 6.83 5.28
N TRP A 169 -23.88 8.08 4.85
CA TRP A 169 -24.73 9.10 5.46
C TRP A 169 -25.76 9.57 4.43
N ARG A 170 -26.95 9.04 4.54
CA ARG A 170 -28.02 9.24 3.55
C ARG A 170 -27.59 8.82 2.14
N ILE A 171 -27.47 9.79 1.22
CA ILE A 171 -27.00 9.60 -0.16
C ILE A 171 -25.47 9.70 -0.31
N TRP A 172 -24.78 10.09 0.76
CA TRP A 172 -23.32 10.31 0.74
C TRP A 172 -22.59 9.10 1.32
N ARG A 173 -21.54 8.72 0.64
CA ARG A 173 -20.50 7.85 1.19
C ARG A 173 -19.35 8.69 1.64
N VAL A 174 -19.02 8.60 2.90
CA VAL A 174 -17.89 9.29 3.53
C VAL A 174 -16.77 8.28 3.74
N ASN A 175 -15.57 8.61 3.31
CA ASN A 175 -14.37 7.82 3.58
C ASN A 175 -13.33 8.75 4.20
N THR A 176 -12.81 8.38 5.34
CA THR A 176 -11.69 9.06 5.99
C THR A 176 -10.52 8.10 6.06
N LYS A 177 -9.32 8.60 5.83
CA LYS A 177 -8.12 7.79 5.95
C LYS A 177 -7.00 8.64 6.52
N PHE A 178 -6.23 8.05 7.39
CA PHE A 178 -4.99 8.59 7.94
C PHE A 178 -3.87 7.61 7.65
N ASP A 179 -2.90 8.00 6.87
CA ASP A 179 -1.70 7.23 6.59
C ASP A 179 -0.51 7.89 7.29
N PHE A 180 0.32 7.06 7.84
CA PHE A 180 1.57 7.43 8.49
C PHE A 180 2.69 6.54 7.98
N SER A 181 3.84 7.12 7.68
CA SER A 181 5.05 6.36 7.41
C SER A 181 6.28 7.06 7.93
N GLN A 182 7.23 6.26 8.42
CA GLN A 182 8.55 6.74 8.85
C GLN A 182 9.61 5.80 8.32
N SER A 183 10.67 6.36 7.73
CA SER A 183 11.85 5.62 7.28
C SER A 183 13.09 6.24 7.89
N ARG A 184 13.86 5.43 8.60
CA ARG A 184 15.14 5.80 9.19
C ARG A 184 16.26 4.96 8.61
N GLY A 185 17.32 5.63 8.14
CA GLY A 185 18.57 5.02 7.78
C GLY A 185 19.64 5.32 8.83
N TYR A 186 20.47 4.35 9.10
CA TYR A 186 21.61 4.48 10.03
C TYR A 186 22.91 4.16 9.30
N ASP A 187 23.95 4.93 9.61
CA ASP A 187 25.30 4.67 9.11
C ASP A 187 25.96 3.47 9.82
N ALA A 188 27.18 3.16 9.43
CA ALA A 188 27.96 2.06 10.03
C ALA A 188 28.21 2.24 11.54
N LEU A 189 28.16 3.47 12.04
CA LEU A 189 28.35 3.81 13.45
C LEU A 189 27.03 3.87 14.22
N GLY A 190 25.92 3.54 13.59
CA GLY A 190 24.60 3.57 14.20
C GLY A 190 23.99 4.97 14.34
N ARG A 191 24.58 6.00 13.71
CA ARG A 191 24.03 7.36 13.70
C ARG A 191 22.96 7.47 12.61
N ILE A 192 21.93 8.26 12.87
CA ILE A 192 20.86 8.51 11.89
C ILE A 192 21.47 9.29 10.72
N SER A 193 21.50 8.67 9.53
CA SER A 193 21.91 9.29 8.27
C SER A 193 20.72 9.85 7.49
N GLN A 194 19.53 9.29 7.69
CA GLN A 194 18.29 9.72 7.08
C GLN A 194 17.12 9.48 8.03
N ASP A 195 16.26 10.47 8.19
CA ASP A 195 14.92 10.31 8.83
C ASP A 195 13.89 10.98 7.93
N SER A 196 12.91 10.24 7.49
CA SER A 196 11.80 10.75 6.68
C SER A 196 10.49 10.31 7.31
N LYS A 197 9.59 11.26 7.51
CA LYS A 197 8.25 11.05 8.04
C LYS A 197 7.23 11.62 7.08
N VAL A 198 6.19 10.87 6.81
CA VAL A 198 5.04 11.30 6.02
C VAL A 198 3.77 11.05 6.81
N MET A 199 2.88 12.02 6.85
CA MET A 199 1.55 11.92 7.44
C MET A 199 0.55 12.41 6.39
N SER A 200 -0.45 11.60 6.09
CA SER A 200 -1.41 11.87 5.00
C SER A 200 -2.86 11.65 5.45
N PRO A 201 -3.45 12.57 6.23
CA PRO A 201 -4.89 12.56 6.46
C PRO A 201 -5.64 12.89 5.16
N SER A 202 -6.72 12.18 4.92
CA SER A 202 -7.60 12.43 3.79
C SER A 202 -9.07 12.18 4.18
N ILE A 203 -9.95 12.93 3.52
CA ILE A 203 -11.40 12.76 3.58
C ILE A 203 -11.95 12.77 2.17
N GLY A 204 -12.80 11.81 1.86
CA GLY A 204 -13.51 11.70 0.60
C GLY A 204 -15.02 11.66 0.84
N LEU A 205 -15.75 12.36 0.01
CA LEU A 205 -17.21 12.39 -0.02
C LEU A 205 -17.64 11.94 -1.41
N ARG A 206 -18.58 11.02 -1.52
CA ARG A 206 -19.18 10.62 -2.78
C ARG A 206 -20.69 10.57 -2.61
N GLY A 207 -21.40 11.37 -3.38
CA GLY A 207 -22.85 11.35 -3.48
C GLY A 207 -23.29 10.74 -4.82
N ASP A 208 -24.34 9.95 -4.75
CA ASP A 208 -24.90 9.26 -5.89
C ASP A 208 -26.42 9.43 -5.85
N PHE A 209 -26.96 10.17 -6.78
CA PHE A 209 -28.37 10.54 -6.75
C PHE A 209 -28.97 10.72 -8.12
N ASN A 210 -30.26 10.50 -8.22
CA ASN A 210 -31.06 10.82 -9.38
C ASN A 210 -31.71 12.19 -9.17
N LEU A 211 -31.64 13.06 -10.17
CA LEU A 211 -32.29 14.37 -10.18
C LEU A 211 -33.48 14.37 -11.17
N PRO A 212 -34.60 13.73 -10.84
CA PRO A 212 -35.72 13.60 -11.78
C PRO A 212 -36.36 14.95 -12.18
N ALA A 213 -36.21 15.97 -11.30
CA ALA A 213 -36.72 17.31 -11.57
C ALA A 213 -35.79 18.20 -12.42
N GLY A 214 -34.59 17.69 -12.75
CA GLY A 214 -33.57 18.46 -13.47
C GLY A 214 -32.95 19.58 -12.64
N LEU A 215 -31.90 20.17 -13.17
CA LEU A 215 -31.15 21.29 -12.59
C LEU A 215 -31.54 22.58 -13.29
N ARG A 216 -31.95 23.60 -12.54
CA ARG A 216 -32.18 24.94 -13.12
C ARG A 216 -30.83 25.60 -13.37
N LEU A 217 -30.58 25.97 -14.61
CA LEU A 217 -29.43 26.77 -14.97
C LEU A 217 -29.61 28.22 -14.46
N PRO A 218 -28.63 28.75 -13.67
CA PRO A 218 -28.78 30.05 -13.01
C PRO A 218 -28.93 31.23 -13.99
N PHE A 219 -28.43 31.08 -15.24
CA PHE A 219 -28.42 32.16 -16.21
C PHE A 219 -29.45 32.04 -17.36
N SER A 220 -30.03 30.87 -17.59
CA SER A 220 -30.90 30.62 -18.73
C SER A 220 -32.37 30.34 -18.39
N GLY A 221 -32.68 30.14 -17.10
CA GLY A 221 -34.00 29.71 -16.64
C GLY A 221 -34.44 28.33 -17.14
N LYS A 222 -33.68 27.72 -18.05
CA LYS A 222 -33.97 26.38 -18.58
C LYS A 222 -33.63 25.29 -17.56
N ARG A 223 -34.44 24.27 -17.52
CA ARG A 223 -34.17 23.06 -16.72
C ARG A 223 -33.44 22.04 -17.58
N LEU A 224 -32.26 21.60 -17.14
CA LEU A 224 -31.61 20.41 -17.68
C LEU A 224 -32.25 19.19 -16.97
N THR A 225 -32.99 18.40 -17.70
CA THR A 225 -33.56 17.15 -17.19
C THR A 225 -32.53 16.05 -17.35
N PHE A 226 -32.10 15.48 -16.24
CA PHE A 226 -31.22 14.33 -16.23
C PHE A 226 -32.07 13.07 -16.20
N THR A 227 -31.93 12.22 -17.19
CA THR A 227 -32.65 10.95 -17.26
C THR A 227 -32.04 9.89 -16.36
N ASN A 228 -30.83 10.11 -15.86
CA ASN A 228 -30.04 9.12 -15.14
C ASN A 228 -29.24 9.74 -13.97
N ARG A 229 -28.30 9.00 -13.49
CA ARG A 229 -27.48 9.13 -12.32
C ARG A 229 -26.54 10.35 -12.36
N VAL A 230 -26.50 11.10 -11.28
CA VAL A 230 -25.50 12.14 -11.02
C VAL A 230 -24.58 11.65 -9.91
N ILE A 231 -23.30 11.67 -10.17
CA ILE A 231 -22.28 11.33 -9.17
C ILE A 231 -21.46 12.57 -8.87
N LEU A 232 -21.46 12.97 -7.61
CA LEU A 232 -20.57 14.02 -7.12
C LEU A 232 -19.54 13.39 -6.18
N SER A 233 -18.28 13.75 -6.38
CA SER A 233 -17.21 13.32 -5.48
C SER A 233 -16.32 14.49 -5.13
N SER A 234 -15.93 14.57 -3.87
CA SER A 234 -14.95 15.52 -3.36
C SER A 234 -13.94 14.79 -2.52
N SER A 235 -12.67 15.09 -2.69
CA SER A 235 -11.61 14.56 -1.84
C SER A 235 -10.64 15.65 -1.43
N LEU A 236 -10.31 15.67 -0.16
CA LEU A 236 -9.29 16.53 0.42
C LEU A 236 -8.20 15.65 1.03
N LYS A 237 -6.96 15.91 0.67
CA LYS A 237 -5.78 15.21 1.18
C LYS A 237 -4.72 16.23 1.59
N LEU A 238 -4.13 16.01 2.75
CA LEU A 238 -2.93 16.72 3.19
C LEU A 238 -1.77 15.73 3.22
N ASP A 239 -0.71 15.98 2.49
CA ASP A 239 0.55 15.25 2.60
C ASP A 239 1.55 16.15 3.33
N ARG A 240 1.84 15.82 4.58
CA ARG A 240 2.89 16.45 5.37
C ARG A 240 4.12 15.56 5.35
N GLN A 241 5.20 16.07 4.79
CA GLN A 241 6.48 15.39 4.73
C GLN A 241 7.54 16.17 5.50
N SER A 242 8.26 15.48 6.38
CA SER A 242 9.46 15.96 7.02
C SER A 242 10.59 14.99 6.70
N SER A 243 11.69 15.48 6.16
CA SER A 243 12.84 14.67 5.84
C SER A 243 14.11 15.37 6.29
N GLN A 244 14.98 14.60 6.89
CA GLN A 244 16.34 15.02 7.25
C GLN A 244 17.31 14.05 6.60
N LEU A 245 18.18 14.58 5.75
CA LEU A 245 19.28 13.85 5.12
C LEU A 245 20.57 14.53 5.52
N ASN A 246 21.37 13.89 6.38
CA ASN A 246 22.56 14.47 6.97
C ASN A 246 22.27 15.84 7.64
N VAL A 247 22.64 16.94 6.97
CA VAL A 247 22.47 18.32 7.46
C VAL A 247 21.26 19.00 6.81
N GLU A 248 20.79 18.51 5.66
CA GLU A 248 19.67 19.10 4.94
C GLU A 248 18.35 18.66 5.55
N GLN A 249 17.50 19.64 5.84
CA GLN A 249 16.16 19.41 6.36
C GLN A 249 15.13 19.95 5.36
N THR A 250 14.13 19.12 5.05
CA THR A 250 12.95 19.52 4.31
C THR A 250 11.71 19.31 5.16
N ASN A 251 10.77 20.25 5.09
CA ASN A 251 9.49 20.12 5.77
C ASN A 251 8.43 20.79 4.88
N THR A 252 7.56 19.97 4.31
CA THR A 252 6.59 20.42 3.33
C THR A 252 5.18 19.97 3.68
N ASP A 253 4.20 20.83 3.42
CA ASP A 253 2.78 20.51 3.46
C ASP A 253 2.21 20.66 2.05
N ASN A 254 1.56 19.62 1.55
CA ASN A 254 0.89 19.62 0.25
C ASN A 254 -0.59 19.29 0.44
N TRP A 255 -1.44 20.28 0.21
CA TRP A 255 -2.88 20.18 0.26
C TRP A 255 -3.42 19.92 -1.13
N ASN A 256 -4.16 18.86 -1.31
CA ASN A 256 -4.81 18.52 -2.58
C ASN A 256 -6.32 18.41 -2.35
N TRP A 257 -7.06 19.24 -3.03
CA TRP A 257 -8.52 19.18 -3.07
C TRP A 257 -8.97 18.90 -4.50
N ASN A 258 -9.79 17.87 -4.67
CA ASN A 258 -10.38 17.51 -5.95
C ASN A 258 -11.90 17.45 -5.79
N LEU A 259 -12.59 18.02 -6.74
CA LEU A 259 -14.03 18.00 -6.88
C LEU A 259 -14.37 17.47 -8.28
N ASN A 260 -15.17 16.42 -8.36
CA ASN A 260 -15.59 15.86 -9.64
C ASN A 260 -17.10 15.65 -9.64
N GLY A 261 -17.73 15.99 -10.76
CA GLY A 261 -19.13 15.74 -11.03
C GLY A 261 -19.30 15.00 -12.35
N ASP A 262 -19.96 13.87 -12.33
CA ASP A 262 -20.30 13.08 -13.49
C ASP A 262 -21.84 13.12 -13.69
N PHE A 263 -22.26 13.58 -14.86
CA PHE A 263 -23.64 13.81 -15.20
C PHE A 263 -24.01 13.00 -16.44
N GLN A 264 -25.02 12.18 -16.34
CA GLN A 264 -25.61 11.53 -17.48
C GLN A 264 -26.84 12.31 -17.92
N ILE A 265 -26.76 13.03 -19.04
CA ILE A 265 -27.78 13.96 -19.56
C ILE A 265 -28.74 13.28 -20.53
N GLY A 266 -28.67 12.01 -20.69
CA GLY A 266 -29.49 11.22 -21.62
C GLY A 266 -28.84 9.86 -21.85
N GLN A 267 -29.42 9.08 -22.76
CA GLN A 267 -28.84 7.75 -23.07
C GLN A 267 -27.45 7.86 -23.70
N ASN A 268 -27.23 8.90 -24.49
CA ASN A 268 -26.06 9.02 -25.35
C ASN A 268 -25.13 10.21 -24.99
N LEU A 269 -25.44 10.95 -23.92
CA LEU A 269 -24.66 12.13 -23.54
C LEU A 269 -24.23 12.05 -22.09
N ARG A 270 -22.93 12.06 -21.87
CA ARG A 270 -22.30 12.19 -20.56
C ARG A 270 -21.46 13.46 -20.50
N ALA A 271 -21.52 14.16 -19.39
CA ALA A 271 -20.66 15.28 -19.10
C ALA A 271 -19.93 15.06 -17.77
N SER A 272 -18.67 15.37 -17.70
CA SER A 272 -17.91 15.40 -16.46
C SER A 272 -17.29 16.77 -16.27
N LEU A 273 -17.30 17.23 -15.03
CA LEU A 273 -16.67 18.47 -14.59
C LEU A 273 -15.75 18.14 -13.42
N GLY A 274 -14.47 18.46 -13.57
CA GLY A 274 -13.46 18.29 -12.53
C GLY A 274 -12.83 19.62 -12.16
N SER A 275 -12.64 19.86 -10.88
CA SER A 275 -11.85 20.98 -10.36
C SER A 275 -10.82 20.43 -9.39
N SER A 276 -9.59 20.91 -9.50
CA SER A 276 -8.51 20.55 -8.58
C SER A 276 -7.86 21.81 -8.04
N PHE A 277 -7.52 21.77 -6.76
CA PHE A 277 -6.74 22.81 -6.11
C PHE A 277 -5.61 22.16 -5.33
N GLN A 278 -4.39 22.63 -5.56
CA GLN A 278 -3.21 22.21 -4.84
C GLN A 278 -2.55 23.42 -4.20
N LEU A 279 -2.24 23.31 -2.92
CA LEU A 279 -1.47 24.28 -2.17
C LEU A 279 -0.23 23.59 -1.61
N PHE A 280 0.93 24.01 -2.06
CA PHE A 280 2.22 23.55 -1.56
C PHE A 280 2.83 24.62 -0.66
N LYS A 281 3.26 24.21 0.52
CA LYS A 281 3.99 25.04 1.47
C LYS A 281 5.30 24.38 1.87
N ASN A 282 6.39 25.08 1.69
CA ASN A 282 7.70 24.69 2.21
C ASN A 282 7.96 25.45 3.52
N ARG A 283 8.02 24.72 4.63
CA ARG A 283 8.20 25.33 5.96
C ARG A 283 9.63 25.77 6.25
N VAL A 284 10.59 25.31 5.44
CA VAL A 284 12.01 25.67 5.54
C VAL A 284 12.32 26.82 4.59
N LEU A 285 11.88 26.71 3.33
CA LEU A 285 12.12 27.68 2.26
C LEU A 285 10.77 28.29 1.82
N LYS A 286 10.34 29.37 2.49
CA LYS A 286 9.00 29.97 2.28
C LYS A 286 8.81 30.60 0.88
N ASP A 287 9.88 30.92 0.20
CA ASP A 287 9.90 31.41 -1.18
C ASP A 287 9.51 30.35 -2.22
N GLN A 288 9.42 29.08 -1.82
CA GLN A 288 8.99 27.98 -2.65
C GLN A 288 7.50 27.63 -2.52
N ASP A 289 6.74 28.44 -1.79
CA ASP A 289 5.30 28.24 -1.66
C ASP A 289 4.60 28.54 -3.00
N TYR A 290 3.67 27.66 -3.39
CA TYR A 290 2.87 27.87 -4.60
C TYR A 290 1.49 27.25 -4.48
N TYR A 291 0.59 27.66 -5.35
CA TYR A 291 -0.70 27.01 -5.55
C TYR A 291 -0.96 26.76 -7.03
N ILE A 292 -1.69 25.70 -7.30
CA ILE A 292 -2.11 25.30 -8.65
C ILE A 292 -3.62 25.10 -8.62
N TYR A 293 -4.30 25.68 -9.60
CA TYR A 293 -5.72 25.43 -9.82
C TYR A 293 -5.91 24.82 -11.20
N GLY A 294 -6.71 23.75 -11.27
CA GLY A 294 -7.05 23.06 -12.50
C GLY A 294 -8.55 22.94 -12.67
N LEU A 295 -9.03 23.18 -13.87
CA LEU A 295 -10.40 22.88 -14.28
C LEU A 295 -10.36 21.94 -15.48
N ASN A 296 -11.10 20.83 -15.39
CA ASN A 296 -11.23 19.87 -16.47
C ASN A 296 -12.70 19.66 -16.78
N THR A 297 -13.06 19.73 -18.06
CA THR A 297 -14.40 19.46 -18.54
C THR A 297 -14.33 18.46 -19.67
N GLN A 298 -15.17 17.45 -19.63
CA GLN A 298 -15.26 16.44 -20.67
C GLN A 298 -16.71 16.20 -21.03
N VAL A 299 -17.02 16.14 -22.32
CA VAL A 299 -18.34 15.78 -22.85
C VAL A 299 -18.15 14.61 -23.79
N ILE A 300 -18.88 13.52 -23.55
CA ILE A 300 -18.80 12.29 -24.33
C ILE A 300 -20.15 12.05 -24.98
N PHE A 301 -20.16 11.96 -26.30
CA PHE A 301 -21.30 11.52 -27.11
C PHE A 301 -21.07 10.05 -27.48
N GLN A 302 -22.09 9.21 -27.22
CA GLN A 302 -22.11 7.81 -27.68
C GLN A 302 -23.17 7.72 -28.78
N PHE A 303 -22.77 7.37 -29.98
CA PHE A 303 -23.65 7.18 -31.14
C PHE A 303 -24.07 5.72 -31.27
#